data_bc7bdbf7771928381a8ebe78e864fe0e
#
_entry.id   bc7bdbf7771928381a8ebe78e864fe0e
#
_cell.length_a   1.000
_cell.length_b   1.000
_cell.length_c   1.000
_cell.angle_alpha   90.00
_cell.angle_beta   90.00
_cell.angle_gamma   90.00
#
_symmetry.space_group_name_H-M   'P 1'
#
loop_
_entity.id
_entity.type
_entity.pdbx_description
1 polymer ?
#
loop_
_entity_poly.entity_id
_entity_poly.type
_entity_poly.pdbx_seq_one_letter_code
_entity_poly.pdbx_strand_id
1 'polypeptide(L)'
;FGLLLIIEILCQTMTALCLTGLLLTSAMGISSLLWYLQSSLQWYAGLSGVLYGLWSAGAAMTWMSGRQRLAICAGIALVAKLILFNHSVLSMPVVSVAHVYGAASGLLWACLWWASERKVIFD
;
A
#
# COMPACT_ATOMS: atom_id res chain seq x y z
N PHE A 1 13.93 4.74 7.44
CA PHE A 1 13.45 5.27 8.73
C PHE A 1 12.16 6.08 8.57
N GLY A 2 12.12 7.06 7.68
CA GLY A 2 10.93 7.90 7.46
C GLY A 2 9.69 7.12 7.02
N LEU A 3 9.85 6.06 6.24
CA LEU A 3 8.75 5.22 5.78
C LEU A 3 8.07 4.50 6.95
N LEU A 4 8.85 3.93 7.86
CA LEU A 4 8.31 3.23 9.04
C LEU A 4 7.54 4.18 9.95
N LEU A 5 8.05 5.38 10.15
CA LEU A 5 7.41 6.39 10.99
C LEU A 5 6.08 6.87 10.39
N ILE A 6 6.02 7.07 9.08
CA ILE A 6 4.78 7.43 8.37
C ILE A 6 3.76 6.29 8.46
N ILE A 7 4.19 5.04 8.26
CA ILE A 7 3.33 3.87 8.37
C ILE A 7 2.80 3.74 9.79
N GLU A 8 3.63 3.91 10.81
CA GLU A 8 3.20 3.86 12.21
C GLU A 8 2.09 4.88 12.51
N ILE A 9 2.27 6.13 12.07
CA ILE A 9 1.25 7.18 12.25
C ILE A 9 -0.04 6.84 11.52
N LEU A 10 0.03 6.30 10.31
CA LEU A 10 -1.12 5.97 9.49
C LEU A 10 -1.83 4.70 9.97
N CYS A 11 -1.08 3.71 10.47
CA CYS A 11 -1.65 2.45 10.95
C CYS A 11 -2.33 2.56 12.32
N GLN A 12 -2.21 3.68 13.03
CA GLN A 12 -2.95 3.91 14.29
C GLN A 12 -4.48 3.87 14.11
N THR A 13 -4.96 4.03 12.89
CA THR A 13 -6.40 3.94 12.55
C THR A 13 -6.86 2.54 12.20
N MET A 14 -5.95 1.58 12.13
CA MET A 14 -6.24 0.20 11.71
C MET A 14 -6.33 -0.75 12.90
N THR A 15 -7.31 -1.65 12.86
CA THR A 15 -7.35 -2.79 13.79
C THR A 15 -6.30 -3.83 13.41
N ALA A 16 -5.86 -4.65 14.37
CA ALA A 16 -4.90 -5.71 14.12
C ALA A 16 -5.35 -6.67 13.01
N LEU A 17 -6.65 -6.97 12.97
CA LEU A 17 -7.25 -7.83 11.94
C LEU A 17 -7.16 -7.20 10.54
N CYS A 18 -7.48 -5.90 10.44
CA CYS A 18 -7.37 -5.14 9.20
C CYS A 18 -5.92 -5.09 8.71
N LEU A 19 -4.99 -4.83 9.61
CA LEU A 19 -3.56 -4.77 9.30
C LEU A 19 -3.03 -6.13 8.81
N THR A 20 -3.36 -7.21 9.50
CA THR A 20 -2.95 -8.57 9.12
C THR A 20 -3.52 -8.97 7.76
N GLY A 21 -4.80 -8.70 7.52
CA GLY A 21 -5.43 -8.94 6.24
C GLY A 21 -4.79 -8.15 5.10
N LEU A 22 -4.47 -6.88 5.32
CA LEU A 22 -3.78 -6.03 4.36
C LEU A 22 -2.37 -6.56 4.03
N LEU A 23 -1.61 -6.97 5.03
CA LEU A 23 -0.27 -7.54 4.83
C LEU A 23 -0.32 -8.81 3.99
N LEU A 24 -1.21 -9.73 4.31
CA LEU A 24 -1.37 -11.00 3.60
C LEU A 24 -1.85 -10.78 2.16
N THR A 25 -2.87 -9.96 1.95
CA THR A 25 -3.41 -9.70 0.61
C THR A 25 -2.43 -8.92 -0.26
N SER A 26 -1.70 -7.96 0.29
CA SER A 26 -0.66 -7.23 -0.45
C SER A 26 0.49 -8.15 -0.83
N ALA A 27 0.97 -9.00 0.07
CA ALA A 27 2.03 -9.96 -0.21
C ALA A 27 1.61 -10.98 -1.27
N MET A 28 0.43 -11.55 -1.15
CA MET A 28 -0.11 -12.51 -2.12
C MET A 28 -0.39 -11.85 -3.48
N GLY A 29 -0.96 -10.66 -3.48
CA GLY A 29 -1.28 -9.91 -4.70
C GLY A 29 -0.03 -9.56 -5.50
N ILE A 30 1.00 -9.02 -4.83
CA ILE A 30 2.27 -8.68 -5.47
C ILE A 30 2.97 -9.93 -5.99
N SER A 31 3.03 -10.99 -5.20
CA SER A 31 3.67 -12.24 -5.59
C SER A 31 2.97 -12.88 -6.80
N SER A 32 1.64 -12.92 -6.81
CA SER A 32 0.86 -13.48 -7.91
C SER A 32 1.00 -12.67 -9.20
N LEU A 33 0.97 -11.35 -9.09
CA LEU A 33 1.12 -10.44 -10.24
C LEU A 33 2.53 -10.52 -10.84
N LEU A 34 3.56 -10.55 -10.01
CA LEU A 34 4.94 -10.70 -10.47
C LEU A 34 5.16 -12.07 -11.11
N TRP A 35 4.61 -13.13 -10.55
CA TRP A 35 4.64 -14.46 -11.13
C TRP A 35 4.02 -14.50 -12.53
N TYR A 36 2.84 -13.87 -12.68
CA TYR A 36 2.11 -13.90 -13.94
C TYR A 36 2.72 -13.01 -15.02
N LEU A 37 3.19 -11.81 -14.65
CA LEU A 37 3.67 -10.82 -15.63
C LEU A 37 5.17 -10.91 -15.90
N GLN A 38 5.95 -11.49 -15.00
CA GLN A 38 7.42 -11.52 -15.11
C GLN A 38 7.99 -12.87 -14.67
N SER A 39 7.66 -13.91 -15.43
CA SER A 39 8.15 -15.28 -15.20
C SER A 39 9.69 -15.44 -15.23
N SER A 40 10.42 -14.42 -15.70
CA SER A 40 11.89 -14.40 -15.73
C SER A 40 12.56 -13.98 -14.41
N LEU A 41 11.78 -13.52 -13.42
CA LEU A 41 12.29 -13.12 -12.12
C LEU A 41 12.54 -14.31 -11.22
N GLN A 42 13.81 -14.63 -11.03
CA GLN A 42 14.23 -15.73 -10.14
C GLN A 42 14.24 -15.32 -8.64
N TRP A 43 14.38 -14.04 -8.33
CA TRP A 43 14.51 -13.55 -6.95
C TRP A 43 13.85 -12.19 -6.78
N TYR A 44 12.83 -12.12 -5.93
CA TYR A 44 12.23 -10.87 -5.49
C TYR A 44 11.97 -10.88 -3.97
N ALA A 45 12.69 -10.08 -3.23
CA ALA A 45 12.46 -9.84 -1.81
C ALA A 45 11.50 -8.65 -1.65
N GLY A 46 10.20 -8.92 -1.78
CA GLY A 46 9.16 -7.93 -2.03
C GLY A 46 8.60 -7.17 -0.82
N LEU A 47 9.31 -7.09 0.31
CA LEU A 47 8.80 -6.36 1.48
C LEU A 47 8.51 -4.88 1.19
N SER A 48 9.27 -4.28 0.28
CA SER A 48 9.08 -2.87 -0.09
C SER A 48 7.71 -2.61 -0.75
N GLY A 49 7.24 -3.47 -1.63
CA GLY A 49 5.92 -3.36 -2.23
C GLY A 49 4.79 -3.43 -1.19
N VAL A 50 4.91 -4.32 -0.21
CA VAL A 50 3.96 -4.42 0.91
C VAL A 50 3.94 -3.14 1.74
N LEU A 51 5.10 -2.51 1.98
CA LEU A 51 5.17 -1.23 2.68
C LEU A 51 4.46 -0.10 1.93
N TYR A 52 4.54 -0.08 0.61
CA TYR A 52 3.75 0.87 -0.21
C TYR A 52 2.25 0.60 -0.14
N GLY A 53 1.85 -0.68 -0.05
CA GLY A 53 0.47 -1.08 0.20
C GLY A 53 -0.05 -0.58 1.55
N LEU A 54 0.73 -0.76 2.61
CA LEU A 54 0.42 -0.23 3.94
C LEU A 54 0.28 1.29 3.95
N TRP A 55 1.19 1.98 3.28
CA TRP A 55 1.17 3.44 3.19
C TRP A 55 -0.09 3.94 2.48
N SER A 56 -0.41 3.40 1.31
CA SER A 56 -1.59 3.80 0.54
C SER A 56 -2.90 3.49 1.27
N ALA A 57 -3.02 2.30 1.87
CA ALA A 57 -4.19 1.92 2.67
C ALA A 57 -4.32 2.82 3.90
N GLY A 58 -3.22 3.08 4.61
CA GLY A 58 -3.20 3.98 5.76
C GLY A 58 -3.63 5.40 5.42
N ALA A 59 -3.15 5.95 4.29
CA ALA A 59 -3.57 7.26 3.81
C ALA A 59 -5.08 7.29 3.50
N ALA A 60 -5.60 6.27 2.81
CA ALA A 60 -7.02 6.17 2.50
C ALA A 60 -7.89 6.07 3.77
N MET A 61 -7.53 5.22 4.71
CA MET A 61 -8.26 5.08 5.98
C MET A 61 -8.18 6.33 6.86
N THR A 62 -7.04 7.02 6.84
CA THR A 62 -6.89 8.32 7.52
C THR A 62 -7.80 9.38 6.91
N TRP A 63 -7.97 9.38 5.58
CA TRP A 63 -8.95 10.23 4.90
C TRP A 63 -10.37 9.93 5.37
N MET A 64 -10.74 8.65 5.38
CA MET A 64 -12.08 8.21 5.78
C MET A 64 -12.38 8.49 7.26
N SER A 65 -11.38 8.54 8.11
CA SER A 65 -11.51 8.91 9.53
C SER A 65 -11.63 10.42 9.80
N GLY A 66 -11.68 11.24 8.73
CA GLY A 66 -11.83 12.70 8.83
C GLY A 66 -10.53 13.49 8.99
N ARG A 67 -9.38 12.82 9.07
CA ARG A 67 -8.06 13.47 9.18
C ARG A 67 -7.48 13.80 7.78
N GLN A 68 -8.24 14.56 7.00
CA GLN A 68 -7.97 14.80 5.58
C GLN A 68 -6.61 15.45 5.31
N ARG A 69 -6.19 16.41 6.14
CA ARG A 69 -4.89 17.09 5.95
C ARG A 69 -3.72 16.12 6.02
N LEU A 70 -3.74 15.23 7.01
CA LEU A 70 -2.71 14.21 7.17
C LEU A 70 -2.73 13.21 6.00
N ALA A 71 -3.92 12.80 5.57
CA ALA A 71 -4.09 11.90 4.42
C ALA A 71 -3.57 12.49 3.11
N ILE A 72 -3.83 13.79 2.87
CA ILE A 72 -3.31 14.50 1.69
C ILE A 72 -1.78 14.56 1.72
N CYS A 73 -1.19 14.96 2.87
CA CYS A 73 0.26 14.99 3.01
C CYS A 73 0.89 13.59 2.78
N ALA A 74 0.29 12.56 3.34
CA ALA A 74 0.75 11.18 3.15
C ALA A 74 0.63 10.73 1.69
N GLY A 75 -0.47 11.08 1.01
CA GLY A 75 -0.69 10.77 -0.41
C GLY A 75 0.31 11.48 -1.33
N ILE A 76 0.54 12.77 -1.11
CA ILE A 76 1.53 13.56 -1.86
C ILE A 76 2.93 12.97 -1.65
N ALA A 77 3.31 12.65 -0.42
CA ALA A 77 4.60 12.05 -0.12
C ALA A 77 4.77 10.66 -0.77
N LEU A 78 3.71 9.86 -0.83
CA LEU A 78 3.70 8.57 -1.53
C LEU A 78 3.94 8.74 -3.04
N VAL A 79 3.18 9.63 -3.68
CA VAL A 79 3.32 9.91 -5.12
C VAL A 79 4.69 10.47 -5.44
N ALA A 80 5.16 11.44 -4.67
CA ALA A 80 6.50 12.01 -4.85
C ALA A 80 7.59 10.94 -4.74
N LYS A 81 7.48 10.04 -3.76
CA LYS A 81 8.43 8.93 -3.59
C LYS A 81 8.39 7.93 -4.74
N LEU A 82 7.20 7.59 -5.25
CA LEU A 82 7.06 6.73 -6.42
C LEU A 82 7.71 7.33 -7.67
N ILE A 83 7.51 8.63 -7.90
CA ILE A 83 8.10 9.36 -9.03
C ILE A 83 9.62 9.43 -8.89
N LEU A 84 10.12 9.86 -7.74
CA LEU A 84 11.57 10.00 -7.50
C LEU A 84 12.29 8.65 -7.59
N PHE A 85 11.69 7.60 -7.07
CA PHE A 85 12.26 6.26 -7.13
C PHE A 85 12.28 5.72 -8.56
N ASN A 86 11.26 6.00 -9.36
CA ASN A 86 11.20 5.60 -10.76
C ASN A 86 12.29 6.28 -11.62
N HIS A 87 12.66 7.53 -11.26
CA HIS A 87 13.75 8.25 -11.94
C HIS A 87 15.15 7.78 -11.54
N SER A 88 15.34 7.33 -10.32
CA SER A 88 16.66 6.94 -9.80
C SER A 88 17.05 5.49 -10.13
N VAL A 89 16.12 4.63 -10.52
CA VAL A 89 16.33 3.20 -10.76
C VAL A 89 16.10 2.84 -12.23
N LEU A 90 16.80 3.52 -13.12
CA LEU A 90 16.81 3.20 -14.57
C LEU A 90 17.29 1.76 -14.89
N SER A 91 17.88 1.05 -13.92
CA SER A 91 18.43 -0.29 -14.10
C SER A 91 17.55 -1.45 -13.60
N MET A 92 16.45 -1.18 -12.89
CA MET A 92 15.56 -2.22 -12.35
C MET A 92 14.07 -1.86 -12.48
N PRO A 93 13.46 -2.00 -13.65
CA PRO A 93 12.05 -1.66 -13.88
C PRO A 93 11.07 -2.49 -13.03
N VAL A 94 11.49 -3.66 -12.58
CA VAL A 94 10.69 -4.59 -11.80
C VAL A 94 10.36 -4.07 -10.41
N VAL A 95 11.30 -3.40 -9.76
CA VAL A 95 11.13 -2.88 -8.40
C VAL A 95 10.10 -1.74 -8.38
N SER A 96 10.12 -0.87 -9.40
CA SER A 96 9.16 0.23 -9.53
C SER A 96 7.73 -0.26 -9.78
N VAL A 97 7.57 -1.30 -10.59
CA VAL A 97 6.28 -1.95 -10.87
C VAL A 97 5.70 -2.56 -9.60
N ALA A 98 6.51 -3.24 -8.79
CA ALA A 98 6.08 -3.81 -7.52
C ALA A 98 5.60 -2.75 -6.51
N HIS A 99 6.21 -1.56 -6.49
CA HIS A 99 5.78 -0.45 -5.63
C HIS A 99 4.41 0.09 -6.06
N VAL A 100 4.18 0.25 -7.35
CA VAL A 100 2.87 0.69 -7.89
C VAL A 100 1.79 -0.34 -7.60
N TYR A 101 2.06 -1.62 -7.81
CA TYR A 101 1.10 -2.70 -7.48
C TYR A 101 0.83 -2.78 -5.98
N GLY A 102 1.86 -2.60 -5.15
CA GLY A 102 1.70 -2.52 -3.70
C GLY A 102 0.76 -1.39 -3.30
N ALA A 103 1.00 -0.19 -3.81
CA ALA A 103 0.15 0.97 -3.54
C ALA A 103 -1.30 0.76 -4.04
N ALA A 104 -1.49 0.21 -5.24
CA ALA A 104 -2.81 -0.08 -5.79
C ALA A 104 -3.57 -1.13 -4.96
N SER A 105 -2.90 -2.20 -4.53
CA SER A 105 -3.51 -3.24 -3.69
C SER A 105 -3.93 -2.71 -2.33
N GLY A 106 -3.14 -1.81 -1.74
CA GLY A 106 -3.48 -1.15 -0.47
C GLY A 106 -4.71 -0.26 -0.57
N LEU A 107 -4.83 0.53 -1.64
CA LEU A 107 -6.03 1.34 -1.91
C LEU A 107 -7.27 0.46 -2.09
N LEU A 108 -7.15 -0.60 -2.89
CA LEU A 108 -8.26 -1.53 -3.10
C LEU A 108 -8.70 -2.17 -1.78
N TRP A 109 -7.77 -2.61 -0.95
CA TRP A 109 -8.07 -3.15 0.37
C TRP A 109 -8.81 -2.16 1.25
N ALA A 110 -8.35 -0.91 1.32
CA ALA A 110 -9.01 0.13 2.11
C ALA A 110 -10.45 0.39 1.66
N CYS A 111 -10.68 0.42 0.34
CA CYS A 111 -12.03 0.57 -0.23
C CYS A 111 -12.94 -0.60 0.12
N LEU A 112 -12.45 -1.84 0.00
CA LEU A 112 -13.22 -3.04 0.32
C LEU A 112 -13.53 -3.13 1.82
N TRP A 113 -12.56 -2.83 2.67
CA TRP A 113 -12.77 -2.80 4.11
C TRP A 113 -13.82 -1.78 4.52
N TRP A 114 -13.73 -0.57 4.01
CA TRP A 114 -14.68 0.48 4.28
C TRP A 114 -16.09 0.15 3.78
N ALA A 115 -16.21 -0.47 2.61
CA ALA A 115 -17.50 -0.92 2.09
C ALA A 115 -18.12 -2.02 2.97
N SER A 116 -17.30 -2.91 3.55
CA SER A 116 -17.77 -3.96 4.46
C SER A 116 -18.25 -3.40 5.79
N GLU A 117 -17.53 -2.42 6.36
CA GLU A 117 -17.96 -1.77 7.60
C GLU A 117 -19.27 -0.99 7.46
N ARG A 118 -19.49 -0.33 6.32
CA ARG A 118 -20.75 0.36 6.06
C ARG A 118 -21.97 -0.59 5.99
N LYS A 119 -21.82 -1.78 5.47
CA LYS A 119 -22.90 -2.77 5.44
C LYS A 119 -23.35 -3.18 6.83
N VAL A 120 -22.40 -3.35 7.76
CA VAL A 120 -22.71 -3.73 9.15
C VAL A 120 -23.47 -2.64 9.92
N ILE A 121 -23.33 -1.38 9.53
CA ILE A 121 -24.02 -0.25 10.20
C ILE A 121 -25.46 -0.08 9.69
N PHE A 122 -25.77 -0.53 8.47
CA PHE A 122 -27.08 -0.37 7.83
C PHE A 122 -27.98 -1.61 7.85
N ASP A 123 -27.46 -2.76 8.28
CA ASP A 123 -28.21 -4.00 8.56
C ASP A 123 -28.52 -4.15 10.06
#